data_3aa588b65c6f0989488e68cbbfb59821
#
_entry.id   3aa588b65c6f0989488e68cbbfb59821
#
_cell.length_a   1.000
_cell.length_b   1.000
_cell.length_c   1.000
_cell.angle_alpha   90.00
_cell.angle_beta   90.00
_cell.angle_gamma   90.00
#
_symmetry.space_group_name_H-M   'P 1'
#
loop_
_entity.id
_entity.type
_entity.pdbx_description
1 polymer ?
#
loop_
_entity_poly.entity_id
_entity_poly.type
_entity_poly.pdbx_seq_one_letter_code
_entity_poly.pdbx_strand_id
1 'polypeptide(L)'
;MRSREAEFERKLAQTGLRQLPDLLQALPDETARLARLCYAASPAGDWLDTPPEVFLSCAAHARYLRENVSWTRALPEPLFLAYVLHPRVNNEALCDCRPVFYAALAERLRGLPEEAAVLEINRWCAEHVAYQPTDERTRSALAVLRAGFGRCGEESMFAVNVLRACGFAARQVYVPRWAHCDDNHAWVEVRCGGAWHFLGACEPEAVLDRGWFNSAAGRAVLVHSRCFGEPEPGADLIGREGDVVYCNETARYADVRRLTVRVTDENGMSAAGANVDFCVLNNCEWYPAATVQTDASGMAALTCGLGSLRLLTRRDGLCCEAFVSPEETGPVVLTLGKRAPAPDRWEPIELTAPRGGAVRGAVPTEPQRDLQERLLRQYMHNTENAVTMRLSTILKTIKQPL
;
A
#
# COMPACT_ATOMS: atom_id res chain seq x y z
N MET A 1 25.27 -3.23 -3.82
CA MET A 1 24.24 -3.35 -2.74
C MET A 1 24.92 -3.88 -1.49
N ARG A 2 24.68 -3.28 -0.31
CA ARG A 2 25.16 -3.82 0.97
C ARG A 2 24.44 -5.13 1.26
N SER A 3 25.12 -6.09 1.90
CA SER A 3 24.43 -7.29 2.38
C SER A 3 23.41 -6.90 3.46
N ARG A 4 22.38 -7.71 3.66
CA ARG A 4 21.37 -7.48 4.71
C ARG A 4 22.00 -7.44 6.10
N GLU A 5 23.02 -8.23 6.33
CA GLU A 5 23.78 -8.22 7.58
C GLU A 5 24.51 -6.88 7.78
N ALA A 6 25.21 -6.39 6.76
CA ALA A 6 25.87 -5.08 6.83
C ALA A 6 24.87 -3.93 7.05
N GLU A 7 23.65 -4.04 6.54
CA GLU A 7 22.59 -3.06 6.78
C GLU A 7 22.05 -3.13 8.20
N PHE A 8 21.88 -4.33 8.74
CA PHE A 8 21.49 -4.53 10.15
C PHE A 8 22.53 -3.90 11.08
N GLU A 9 23.83 -4.22 10.91
CA GLU A 9 24.90 -3.69 11.74
C GLU A 9 25.00 -2.16 11.64
N ARG A 10 24.83 -1.60 10.46
CA ARG A 10 24.81 -0.15 10.25
C ARG A 10 23.68 0.52 11.05
N LYS A 11 22.46 -0.02 10.97
CA LYS A 11 21.29 0.52 11.67
C LYS A 11 21.41 0.31 13.19
N LEU A 12 21.93 -0.81 13.63
CA LEU A 12 22.19 -1.08 15.04
C LEU A 12 23.15 -0.02 15.63
N ALA A 13 24.24 0.27 14.92
CA ALA A 13 25.17 1.32 15.32
C ALA A 13 24.51 2.72 15.33
N GLN A 14 23.65 3.00 14.36
CA GLN A 14 22.93 4.27 14.21
C GLN A 14 21.88 4.48 15.32
N THR A 15 21.13 3.45 15.68
CA THR A 15 20.04 3.52 16.68
C THR A 15 20.51 3.39 18.10
N GLY A 16 21.67 2.76 18.33
CA GLY A 16 22.24 2.54 19.65
C GLY A 16 21.46 1.58 20.55
N LEU A 17 20.66 0.68 19.97
CA LEU A 17 19.86 -0.34 20.71
C LEU A 17 20.77 -1.45 21.27
N ARG A 18 21.52 -1.17 22.31
CA ARG A 18 22.55 -2.06 22.89
C ARG A 18 22.04 -3.40 23.39
N GLN A 19 20.77 -3.49 23.79
CA GLN A 19 20.16 -4.72 24.29
C GLN A 19 19.70 -5.68 23.18
N LEU A 20 19.57 -5.19 21.92
CA LEU A 20 19.04 -5.99 20.81
C LEU A 20 19.89 -7.23 20.48
N PRO A 21 21.24 -7.17 20.48
CA PRO A 21 22.06 -8.37 20.26
C PRO A 21 21.79 -9.49 21.28
N ASP A 22 21.68 -9.17 22.57
CA ASP A 22 21.41 -10.14 23.63
C ASP A 22 20.03 -10.77 23.49
N LEU A 23 19.01 -9.96 23.13
CA LEU A 23 17.66 -10.45 22.85
C LEU A 23 17.67 -11.41 21.66
N LEU A 24 18.40 -11.10 20.60
CA LEU A 24 18.51 -11.96 19.42
C LEU A 24 19.27 -13.26 19.72
N GLN A 25 20.31 -13.20 20.55
CA GLN A 25 21.07 -14.38 20.94
C GLN A 25 20.25 -15.39 21.78
N ALA A 26 19.24 -14.92 22.50
CA ALA A 26 18.31 -15.75 23.27
C ALA A 26 17.28 -16.51 22.42
N LEU A 27 17.17 -16.20 21.12
CA LEU A 27 16.22 -16.83 20.21
C LEU A 27 16.82 -18.06 19.50
N PRO A 28 15.97 -19.00 19.04
CA PRO A 28 16.39 -20.02 18.08
C PRO A 28 17.01 -19.39 16.83
N ASP A 29 18.07 -20.01 16.28
CA ASP A 29 18.89 -19.44 15.18
C ASP A 29 18.05 -18.91 14.01
N GLU A 30 17.07 -19.67 13.53
CA GLU A 30 16.23 -19.24 12.42
C GLU A 30 15.33 -18.05 12.79
N THR A 31 14.82 -18.00 14.02
CA THR A 31 14.05 -16.84 14.49
C THR A 31 14.92 -15.60 14.59
N ALA A 32 16.14 -15.74 15.11
CA ALA A 32 17.12 -14.66 15.18
C ALA A 32 17.50 -14.16 13.78
N ARG A 33 17.71 -15.07 12.81
CA ARG A 33 17.96 -14.72 11.40
C ARG A 33 16.81 -13.91 10.81
N LEU A 34 15.59 -14.38 10.97
CA LEU A 34 14.39 -13.68 10.47
C LEU A 34 14.23 -12.31 11.13
N ALA A 35 14.45 -12.19 12.44
CA ALA A 35 14.41 -10.92 13.14
C ALA A 35 15.45 -9.93 12.59
N ARG A 36 16.72 -10.35 12.40
CA ARG A 36 17.77 -9.52 11.80
C ARG A 36 17.37 -9.03 10.39
N LEU A 37 16.81 -9.90 9.55
CA LEU A 37 16.34 -9.54 8.22
C LEU A 37 15.18 -8.53 8.27
N CYS A 38 14.25 -8.71 9.20
CA CYS A 38 13.14 -7.80 9.43
C CYS A 38 13.66 -6.41 9.85
N TYR A 39 14.54 -6.34 10.84
CA TYR A 39 15.18 -5.11 11.26
C TYR A 39 15.97 -4.44 10.12
N ALA A 40 16.78 -5.18 9.39
CA ALA A 40 17.53 -4.64 8.26
C ALA A 40 16.64 -4.00 7.17
N ALA A 41 15.42 -4.52 6.99
CA ALA A 41 14.45 -4.01 6.02
C ALA A 41 13.59 -2.85 6.57
N SER A 42 13.55 -2.65 7.89
CA SER A 42 12.70 -1.63 8.53
C SER A 42 13.36 -0.26 8.54
N PRO A 43 12.60 0.83 8.39
CA PRO A 43 13.09 2.18 8.63
C PRO A 43 13.72 2.33 10.03
N ALA A 44 14.76 3.14 10.15
CA ALA A 44 15.45 3.33 11.45
C ALA A 44 14.53 3.91 12.53
N GLY A 45 13.52 4.70 12.15
CA GLY A 45 12.50 5.19 13.09
C GLY A 45 11.73 4.07 13.76
N ASP A 46 11.41 2.99 13.03
CA ASP A 46 10.70 1.84 13.59
C ASP A 46 11.49 1.12 14.68
N TRP A 47 12.83 1.12 14.59
CA TRP A 47 13.69 0.55 15.61
C TRP A 47 13.61 1.29 16.95
N LEU A 48 13.35 2.61 16.88
CA LEU A 48 13.30 3.49 18.06
C LEU A 48 11.88 3.59 18.63
N ASP A 49 10.89 3.63 17.76
CA ASP A 49 9.49 3.88 18.15
C ASP A 49 8.71 2.60 18.49
N THR A 50 9.28 1.42 18.17
CA THR A 50 8.59 0.14 18.35
C THR A 50 9.34 -0.73 19.36
N PRO A 51 8.67 -1.28 20.38
CA PRO A 51 9.29 -2.24 21.29
C PRO A 51 9.89 -3.45 20.55
N PRO A 52 11.10 -3.89 20.89
CA PRO A 52 11.75 -5.03 20.22
C PRO A 52 10.89 -6.28 20.14
N GLU A 53 10.04 -6.52 21.14
CA GLU A 53 9.15 -7.67 21.23
C GLU A 53 8.22 -7.81 20.03
N VAL A 54 7.83 -6.70 19.42
CA VAL A 54 6.97 -6.70 18.21
C VAL A 54 7.71 -7.36 17.04
N PHE A 55 8.97 -7.01 16.81
CA PHE A 55 9.79 -7.60 15.74
C PHE A 55 10.12 -9.06 16.03
N LEU A 56 10.46 -9.37 17.28
CA LEU A 56 10.80 -10.74 17.69
C LEU A 56 9.60 -11.67 17.62
N SER A 57 8.41 -11.20 18.03
CA SER A 57 7.15 -11.91 17.89
C SER A 57 6.78 -12.13 16.42
N CYS A 58 6.92 -11.10 15.56
CA CYS A 58 6.71 -11.26 14.13
C CYS A 58 7.64 -12.31 13.51
N ALA A 59 8.91 -12.33 13.89
CA ALA A 59 9.88 -13.31 13.40
C ALA A 59 9.53 -14.74 13.86
N ALA A 60 9.19 -14.90 15.13
CA ALA A 60 8.78 -16.20 15.68
C ALA A 60 7.48 -16.70 15.03
N HIS A 61 6.51 -15.82 14.85
CA HIS A 61 5.25 -16.15 14.20
C HIS A 61 5.45 -16.50 12.72
N ALA A 62 6.23 -15.72 11.97
CA ALA A 62 6.55 -16.01 10.58
C ALA A 62 7.26 -17.36 10.41
N ARG A 63 8.22 -17.70 11.30
CA ARG A 63 8.83 -19.04 11.32
C ARG A 63 7.79 -20.12 11.53
N TYR A 64 6.92 -19.97 12.52
CA TYR A 64 5.83 -20.92 12.79
C TYR A 64 4.95 -21.13 11.55
N LEU A 65 4.55 -20.06 10.86
CA LEU A 65 3.75 -20.13 9.65
C LEU A 65 4.50 -20.86 8.52
N ARG A 66 5.80 -20.60 8.36
CA ARG A 66 6.65 -21.26 7.34
C ARG A 66 6.73 -22.76 7.57
N GLU A 67 6.75 -23.20 8.82
CA GLU A 67 6.83 -24.60 9.19
C GLU A 67 5.46 -25.32 9.11
N ASN A 68 4.35 -24.64 9.41
CA ASN A 68 3.07 -25.28 9.70
C ASN A 68 1.95 -24.97 8.70
N VAL A 69 2.08 -23.90 7.88
CA VAL A 69 1.02 -23.47 6.95
C VAL A 69 1.46 -23.73 5.50
N SER A 70 0.66 -24.50 4.75
CA SER A 70 1.03 -24.99 3.41
C SER A 70 1.28 -23.87 2.41
N TRP A 71 0.41 -22.86 2.33
CA TRP A 71 0.57 -21.72 1.41
C TRP A 71 1.76 -20.84 1.79
N THR A 72 2.10 -20.69 3.08
CA THR A 72 3.29 -19.96 3.51
C THR A 72 4.56 -20.72 3.15
N ARG A 73 4.56 -22.04 3.30
CA ARG A 73 5.69 -22.92 2.95
C ARG A 73 6.01 -22.85 1.46
N ALA A 74 5.01 -22.71 0.61
CA ALA A 74 5.15 -22.63 -0.84
C ALA A 74 5.68 -21.27 -1.35
N LEU A 75 5.66 -20.22 -0.51
CA LEU A 75 6.10 -18.88 -0.93
C LEU A 75 7.60 -18.82 -1.24
N PRO A 76 8.01 -18.16 -2.35
CA PRO A 76 9.39 -17.75 -2.54
C PRO A 76 9.92 -16.88 -1.40
N GLU A 77 11.19 -17.06 -1.05
CA GLU A 77 11.82 -16.34 0.08
C GLU A 77 11.63 -14.81 0.02
N PRO A 78 11.83 -14.11 -1.14
CA PRO A 78 11.64 -12.66 -1.20
C PRO A 78 10.22 -12.23 -0.84
N LEU A 79 9.20 -12.96 -1.31
CA LEU A 79 7.80 -12.67 -1.00
C LEU A 79 7.47 -12.92 0.48
N PHE A 80 7.99 -14.01 1.02
CA PHE A 80 7.85 -14.32 2.44
C PHE A 80 8.45 -13.22 3.32
N LEU A 81 9.66 -12.77 3.02
CA LEU A 81 10.34 -11.72 3.78
C LEU A 81 9.63 -10.37 3.70
N ALA A 82 9.23 -9.95 2.49
CA ALA A 82 8.63 -8.63 2.29
C ALA A 82 7.16 -8.55 2.72
N TYR A 83 6.39 -9.63 2.53
CA TYR A 83 4.93 -9.57 2.59
C TYR A 83 4.28 -10.54 3.60
N VAL A 84 5.09 -11.36 4.31
CA VAL A 84 4.63 -12.14 5.47
C VAL A 84 5.40 -11.76 6.72
N LEU A 85 6.72 -11.78 6.70
CA LEU A 85 7.56 -11.47 7.86
C LEU A 85 7.43 -10.02 8.30
N HIS A 86 7.56 -9.06 7.37
CA HIS A 86 7.67 -7.64 7.71
C HIS A 86 6.40 -7.11 8.39
N PRO A 87 6.50 -6.44 9.58
CA PRO A 87 5.32 -5.98 10.32
C PRO A 87 4.63 -4.79 9.66
N ARG A 88 5.40 -3.86 9.05
CA ARG A 88 4.87 -2.62 8.51
C ARG A 88 4.17 -2.82 7.17
N VAL A 89 3.05 -2.16 7.00
CA VAL A 89 2.24 -2.14 5.78
C VAL A 89 2.29 -0.77 5.10
N ASN A 90 2.12 0.30 5.89
CA ASN A 90 2.13 1.69 5.42
C ASN A 90 2.87 2.59 6.43
N ASN A 91 2.18 3.51 7.09
CA ASN A 91 2.69 4.45 8.09
C ASN A 91 2.00 4.30 9.45
N GLU A 92 1.40 3.14 9.69
CA GLU A 92 0.71 2.82 10.93
C GLU A 92 1.67 2.71 12.13
N ALA A 93 1.13 2.89 13.33
CA ALA A 93 1.81 2.48 14.55
C ALA A 93 1.90 0.94 14.60
N LEU A 94 3.11 0.40 14.77
CA LEU A 94 3.32 -1.04 14.85
C LEU A 94 2.82 -1.63 16.18
N CYS A 95 2.33 -2.85 16.15
CA CYS A 95 1.86 -3.57 17.33
C CYS A 95 2.00 -5.08 17.14
N ASP A 96 2.05 -5.83 18.23
CA ASP A 96 2.07 -7.28 18.22
C ASP A 96 0.66 -7.85 18.00
N CYS A 97 0.21 -7.79 16.76
CA CYS A 97 -1.15 -8.20 16.36
C CYS A 97 -1.23 -9.63 15.80
N ARG A 98 -0.12 -10.18 15.32
CA ARG A 98 -0.11 -11.45 14.56
C ARG A 98 -0.62 -12.65 15.34
N PRO A 99 -0.15 -12.92 16.57
CA PRO A 99 -0.67 -14.02 17.37
C PRO A 99 -2.17 -13.88 17.67
N VAL A 100 -2.64 -12.64 17.88
CA VAL A 100 -4.06 -12.35 18.18
C VAL A 100 -4.94 -12.69 16.98
N PHE A 101 -4.59 -12.24 15.79
CA PHE A 101 -5.38 -12.52 14.59
C PHE A 101 -5.34 -13.99 14.19
N TYR A 102 -4.16 -14.62 14.28
CA TYR A 102 -4.04 -16.05 13.98
C TYR A 102 -4.88 -16.90 14.93
N ALA A 103 -4.84 -16.62 16.23
CA ALA A 103 -5.65 -17.34 17.22
C ALA A 103 -7.16 -17.24 16.95
N ALA A 104 -7.62 -16.07 16.45
CA ALA A 104 -9.03 -15.86 16.11
C ALA A 104 -9.46 -16.61 14.85
N LEU A 105 -8.54 -16.92 13.93
CA LEU A 105 -8.87 -17.44 12.59
C LEU A 105 -8.41 -18.87 12.35
N ALA A 106 -7.44 -19.41 13.09
CA ALA A 106 -6.85 -20.72 12.82
C ALA A 106 -7.88 -21.84 12.64
N GLU A 107 -8.92 -21.88 13.48
CA GLU A 107 -9.98 -22.89 13.40
C GLU A 107 -10.88 -22.66 12.17
N ARG A 108 -11.21 -21.40 11.85
CA ARG A 108 -12.03 -21.05 10.68
C ARG A 108 -11.36 -21.44 9.36
N LEU A 109 -10.03 -21.41 9.33
CA LEU A 109 -9.23 -21.68 8.13
C LEU A 109 -8.86 -23.14 7.95
N ARG A 110 -9.11 -23.99 8.96
CA ARG A 110 -8.73 -25.40 8.93
C ARG A 110 -9.39 -26.15 7.78
N GLY A 111 -8.55 -26.70 6.89
CA GLY A 111 -9.00 -27.50 5.74
C GLY A 111 -9.55 -26.69 4.57
N LEU A 112 -9.54 -25.36 4.63
CA LEU A 112 -9.93 -24.55 3.48
C LEU A 112 -8.82 -24.51 2.43
N PRO A 113 -9.17 -24.50 1.12
CA PRO A 113 -8.25 -24.15 0.06
C PRO A 113 -7.88 -22.66 0.14
N GLU A 114 -6.75 -22.28 -0.47
CA GLU A 114 -6.18 -20.93 -0.37
C GLU A 114 -7.20 -19.80 -0.64
N GLU A 115 -7.91 -19.87 -1.76
CA GLU A 115 -8.90 -18.85 -2.14
C GLU A 115 -10.02 -18.71 -1.11
N ALA A 116 -10.57 -19.84 -0.67
CA ALA A 116 -11.62 -19.84 0.36
C ALA A 116 -11.10 -19.28 1.70
N ALA A 117 -9.85 -19.57 2.05
CA ALA A 117 -9.23 -19.05 3.26
C ALA A 117 -9.05 -17.53 3.19
N VAL A 118 -8.60 -16.98 2.04
CA VAL A 118 -8.49 -15.53 1.82
C VAL A 118 -9.85 -14.84 1.95
N LEU A 119 -10.88 -15.38 1.30
CA LEU A 119 -12.25 -14.84 1.36
C LEU A 119 -12.83 -14.90 2.78
N GLU A 120 -12.55 -15.99 3.52
CA GLU A 120 -12.98 -16.13 4.93
C GLU A 120 -12.29 -15.13 5.84
N ILE A 121 -10.99 -14.86 5.62
CA ILE A 121 -10.25 -13.83 6.34
C ILE A 121 -10.88 -12.46 6.09
N ASN A 122 -11.17 -12.10 4.83
CA ASN A 122 -11.80 -10.82 4.52
C ASN A 122 -13.21 -10.70 5.10
N ARG A 123 -13.97 -11.80 5.13
CA ARG A 123 -15.29 -11.85 5.81
C ARG A 123 -15.14 -11.59 7.30
N TRP A 124 -14.18 -12.23 7.96
CA TRP A 124 -13.88 -11.96 9.36
C TRP A 124 -13.51 -10.50 9.59
N CYS A 125 -12.70 -9.91 8.70
CA CYS A 125 -12.37 -8.47 8.78
C CYS A 125 -13.64 -7.61 8.72
N ALA A 126 -14.56 -7.90 7.80
CA ALA A 126 -15.83 -7.19 7.65
C ALA A 126 -16.80 -7.39 8.84
N GLU A 127 -16.70 -8.51 9.55
CA GLU A 127 -17.45 -8.74 10.79
C GLU A 127 -16.99 -7.82 11.94
N HIS A 128 -15.75 -7.34 11.89
CA HIS A 128 -15.12 -6.62 13.01
C HIS A 128 -14.83 -5.16 12.73
N VAL A 129 -14.65 -4.77 11.47
CA VAL A 129 -14.26 -3.40 11.09
C VAL A 129 -15.17 -2.94 9.94
N ALA A 130 -15.73 -1.75 10.08
CA ALA A 130 -16.55 -1.10 9.07
C ALA A 130 -15.94 0.23 8.64
N TYR A 131 -16.22 0.65 7.41
CA TYR A 131 -15.77 1.94 6.92
C TYR A 131 -16.39 3.10 7.72
N GLN A 132 -15.54 4.01 8.16
CA GLN A 132 -15.91 5.35 8.63
C GLN A 132 -14.78 6.33 8.33
N PRO A 133 -15.07 7.57 7.92
CA PRO A 133 -14.06 8.61 7.83
C PRO A 133 -13.36 8.81 9.18
N THR A 134 -12.04 8.91 9.14
CA THR A 134 -11.20 9.23 10.29
C THR A 134 -10.27 10.37 9.95
N ASP A 135 -9.43 10.79 10.92
CA ASP A 135 -8.38 11.78 10.66
C ASP A 135 -7.22 11.21 9.83
N GLU A 136 -6.20 12.01 9.55
CA GLU A 136 -5.05 11.62 8.72
C GLU A 136 -4.14 10.54 9.37
N ARG A 137 -4.28 10.28 10.67
CA ARG A 137 -3.45 9.29 11.37
C ARG A 137 -3.84 7.87 10.98
N THR A 138 -2.84 7.00 10.80
CA THR A 138 -3.05 5.57 10.63
C THR A 138 -2.78 4.87 11.96
N ARG A 139 -3.85 4.41 12.60
CA ARG A 139 -3.78 3.69 13.88
C ARG A 139 -3.17 2.29 13.71
N SER A 140 -2.71 1.69 14.80
CA SER A 140 -2.25 0.28 14.77
C SER A 140 -3.41 -0.69 14.45
N ALA A 141 -3.08 -1.86 13.90
CA ALA A 141 -4.09 -2.86 13.54
C ALA A 141 -4.96 -3.30 14.75
N LEU A 142 -4.39 -3.41 15.96
CA LEU A 142 -5.17 -3.70 17.17
C LEU A 142 -6.03 -2.51 17.61
N ALA A 143 -5.62 -1.28 17.36
CA ALA A 143 -6.44 -0.12 17.65
C ALA A 143 -7.64 -0.02 16.68
N VAL A 144 -7.45 -0.35 15.40
CA VAL A 144 -8.54 -0.44 14.42
C VAL A 144 -9.52 -1.53 14.82
N LEU A 145 -9.06 -2.73 15.18
CA LEU A 145 -9.90 -3.81 15.68
C LEU A 145 -10.74 -3.37 16.89
N ARG A 146 -10.11 -2.76 17.90
CA ARG A 146 -10.83 -2.29 19.10
C ARG A 146 -11.84 -1.19 18.79
N ALA A 147 -11.52 -0.30 17.87
CA ALA A 147 -12.44 0.73 17.43
C ALA A 147 -13.61 0.16 16.63
N GLY A 148 -13.37 -0.91 15.86
CA GLY A 148 -14.31 -1.55 14.94
C GLY A 148 -14.64 -0.70 13.72
N PHE A 149 -13.81 0.29 13.36
CA PHE A 149 -13.95 1.12 12.18
C PHE A 149 -12.63 1.74 11.74
N GLY A 150 -12.56 2.14 10.47
CA GLY A 150 -11.45 2.86 9.90
C GLY A 150 -11.79 3.46 8.54
N ARG A 151 -10.96 4.38 8.04
CA ARG A 151 -10.98 4.79 6.63
C ARG A 151 -10.34 3.72 5.76
N CYS A 152 -10.49 3.78 4.43
CA CYS A 152 -9.97 2.78 3.50
C CYS A 152 -8.48 2.43 3.72
N GLY A 153 -7.65 3.43 4.05
CA GLY A 153 -6.23 3.23 4.37
C GLY A 153 -5.99 2.44 5.66
N GLU A 154 -6.88 2.56 6.65
CA GLU A 154 -6.83 1.80 7.90
C GLU A 154 -7.42 0.40 7.74
N GLU A 155 -8.55 0.26 7.01
CA GLU A 155 -9.16 -1.04 6.72
C GLU A 155 -8.21 -1.93 5.91
N SER A 156 -7.58 -1.39 4.87
CA SER A 156 -6.64 -2.14 4.04
C SER A 156 -5.35 -2.50 4.80
N MET A 157 -4.81 -1.59 5.61
CA MET A 157 -3.68 -1.91 6.50
C MET A 157 -4.06 -3.00 7.51
N PHE A 158 -5.25 -2.94 8.11
CA PHE A 158 -5.77 -3.93 9.04
C PHE A 158 -5.90 -5.31 8.36
N ALA A 159 -6.59 -5.37 7.21
CA ALA A 159 -6.80 -6.62 6.48
C ALA A 159 -5.47 -7.25 6.01
N VAL A 160 -4.49 -6.46 5.58
CA VAL A 160 -3.12 -6.94 5.26
C VAL A 160 -2.47 -7.57 6.50
N ASN A 161 -2.56 -6.95 7.67
CA ASN A 161 -2.01 -7.53 8.90
C ASN A 161 -2.69 -8.85 9.28
N VAL A 162 -4.01 -8.96 9.09
CA VAL A 162 -4.76 -10.21 9.34
C VAL A 162 -4.34 -11.31 8.35
N LEU A 163 -4.24 -10.99 7.05
CA LEU A 163 -3.77 -11.91 6.02
C LEU A 163 -2.35 -12.41 6.29
N ARG A 164 -1.42 -11.49 6.62
CA ARG A 164 -0.05 -11.84 6.98
C ARG A 164 0.01 -12.69 8.25
N ALA A 165 -0.87 -12.43 9.23
CA ALA A 165 -0.98 -13.25 10.45
C ALA A 165 -1.40 -14.69 10.14
N CYS A 166 -2.17 -14.89 9.08
CA CYS A 166 -2.61 -16.21 8.60
C CYS A 166 -1.66 -16.82 7.55
N GLY A 167 -0.52 -16.17 7.28
CA GLY A 167 0.56 -16.72 6.43
C GLY A 167 0.43 -16.39 4.95
N PHE A 168 -0.47 -15.53 4.54
CA PHE A 168 -0.58 -15.05 3.17
C PHE A 168 0.37 -13.87 2.92
N ALA A 169 1.10 -13.90 1.80
CA ALA A 169 1.80 -12.72 1.33
C ALA A 169 0.76 -11.70 0.87
N ALA A 170 0.69 -10.56 1.57
CA ALA A 170 -0.30 -9.53 1.31
C ALA A 170 0.31 -8.13 1.40
N ARG A 171 -0.24 -7.20 0.61
CA ARG A 171 0.19 -5.80 0.57
C ARG A 171 -1.00 -4.87 0.39
N GLN A 172 -0.85 -3.65 0.89
CA GLN A 172 -1.76 -2.57 0.57
C GLN A 172 -1.38 -1.99 -0.78
N VAL A 173 -2.37 -1.75 -1.62
CA VAL A 173 -2.24 -0.97 -2.85
C VAL A 173 -3.18 0.24 -2.77
N TYR A 174 -2.79 1.36 -3.40
CA TYR A 174 -3.61 2.56 -3.34
C TYR A 174 -3.39 3.49 -4.53
N VAL A 175 -4.45 4.24 -4.83
CA VAL A 175 -4.42 5.40 -5.70
C VAL A 175 -4.31 6.63 -4.81
N PRO A 176 -3.19 7.36 -4.83
CA PRO A 176 -3.00 8.51 -3.96
C PRO A 176 -4.01 9.63 -4.24
N ARG A 177 -4.37 9.83 -5.51
CA ARG A 177 -5.42 10.74 -5.96
C ARG A 177 -6.00 10.26 -7.29
N TRP A 178 -7.32 10.29 -7.40
CA TRP A 178 -8.01 10.05 -8.66
C TRP A 178 -7.88 11.26 -9.58
N ALA A 179 -7.78 11.03 -10.89
CA ALA A 179 -7.85 12.10 -11.91
C ALA A 179 -9.28 12.40 -12.36
N HIS A 180 -10.27 11.63 -11.91
CA HIS A 180 -11.65 11.72 -12.34
C HIS A 180 -12.65 12.13 -11.24
N CYS A 181 -12.18 12.22 -9.98
CA CYS A 181 -12.97 12.72 -8.85
C CYS A 181 -12.03 13.14 -7.72
N ASP A 182 -12.51 14.02 -6.84
CA ASP A 182 -11.75 14.54 -5.70
C ASP A 182 -11.73 13.55 -4.53
N ASP A 183 -10.99 12.45 -4.69
CA ASP A 183 -10.87 11.39 -3.70
C ASP A 183 -9.59 10.57 -3.92
N ASN A 184 -9.38 9.59 -3.08
CA ASN A 184 -8.36 8.54 -3.17
C ASN A 184 -8.97 7.19 -2.77
N HIS A 185 -8.23 6.09 -2.91
CA HIS A 185 -8.67 4.80 -2.39
C HIS A 185 -7.50 3.87 -2.12
N ALA A 186 -7.68 2.97 -1.15
CA ALA A 186 -6.74 1.91 -0.81
C ALA A 186 -7.47 0.59 -0.62
N TRP A 187 -6.85 -0.49 -1.11
CA TRP A 187 -7.37 -1.86 -1.02
C TRP A 187 -6.25 -2.86 -0.81
N VAL A 188 -6.53 -4.14 -0.93
CA VAL A 188 -5.59 -5.21 -0.63
C VAL A 188 -5.23 -6.01 -1.89
N GLU A 189 -3.96 -6.37 -2.03
CA GLU A 189 -3.52 -7.47 -2.86
C GLU A 189 -2.97 -8.60 -1.99
N VAL A 190 -3.29 -9.83 -2.38
CA VAL A 190 -2.88 -11.07 -1.70
C VAL A 190 -2.35 -12.08 -2.71
N ARG A 191 -1.28 -12.79 -2.36
CA ARG A 191 -0.72 -13.87 -3.18
C ARG A 191 -1.50 -15.15 -2.90
N CYS A 192 -2.18 -15.68 -3.91
CA CYS A 192 -2.99 -16.89 -3.83
C CYS A 192 -2.82 -17.69 -5.14
N GLY A 193 -2.72 -19.00 -5.06
CA GLY A 193 -2.54 -19.84 -6.25
C GLY A 193 -1.34 -19.49 -7.13
N GLY A 194 -0.31 -18.87 -6.57
CA GLY A 194 0.88 -18.44 -7.32
C GLY A 194 0.73 -17.11 -8.07
N ALA A 195 -0.38 -16.38 -7.93
CA ALA A 195 -0.62 -15.07 -8.54
C ALA A 195 -1.06 -14.01 -7.49
N TRP A 196 -0.89 -12.73 -7.81
CA TRP A 196 -1.47 -11.65 -7.04
C TRP A 196 -2.94 -11.45 -7.44
N HIS A 197 -3.81 -11.42 -6.43
CA HIS A 197 -5.24 -11.14 -6.54
C HIS A 197 -5.59 -9.95 -5.68
N PHE A 198 -6.65 -9.21 -6.02
CA PHE A 198 -7.10 -8.10 -5.22
C PHE A 198 -8.48 -8.33 -4.60
N LEU A 199 -8.77 -7.58 -3.55
CA LEU A 199 -10.07 -7.55 -2.86
C LEU A 199 -10.25 -6.21 -2.14
N GLY A 200 -11.50 -5.80 -1.96
CA GLY A 200 -11.86 -4.70 -1.07
C GLY A 200 -11.60 -5.09 0.38
N ALA A 201 -10.92 -4.20 1.12
CA ALA A 201 -10.57 -4.47 2.51
C ALA A 201 -11.79 -4.36 3.42
N CYS A 202 -12.03 -5.37 4.24
CA CYS A 202 -13.22 -5.43 5.11
C CYS A 202 -14.55 -5.38 4.32
N GLU A 203 -14.50 -5.67 3.03
CA GLU A 203 -15.65 -5.72 2.12
C GLU A 203 -15.84 -7.16 1.67
N PRO A 204 -16.90 -7.86 2.12
CA PRO A 204 -17.05 -9.28 1.83
C PRO A 204 -17.43 -9.50 0.37
N GLU A 205 -16.54 -10.16 -0.37
CA GLU A 205 -16.74 -10.57 -1.76
C GLU A 205 -16.90 -12.09 -1.85
N ALA A 206 -17.61 -12.56 -2.88
CA ALA A 206 -17.79 -13.98 -3.14
C ALA A 206 -16.64 -14.59 -3.96
N VAL A 207 -15.80 -13.76 -4.59
CA VAL A 207 -14.67 -14.12 -5.44
C VAL A 207 -13.54 -13.12 -5.28
N LEU A 208 -12.30 -13.53 -5.55
CA LEU A 208 -11.17 -12.62 -5.68
C LEU A 208 -11.27 -11.78 -6.96
N ASP A 209 -10.42 -10.76 -7.07
CA ASP A 209 -10.36 -9.82 -8.21
C ASP A 209 -11.68 -9.08 -8.45
N ARG A 210 -12.35 -8.75 -7.35
CA ARG A 210 -13.59 -7.99 -7.36
C ARG A 210 -13.62 -6.98 -6.21
N GLY A 211 -14.23 -5.82 -6.48
CA GLY A 211 -14.55 -4.76 -5.54
C GLY A 211 -15.39 -3.70 -6.23
N TRP A 212 -16.12 -2.90 -5.48
CA TRP A 212 -16.94 -1.80 -6.01
C TRP A 212 -16.12 -0.80 -6.83
N PHE A 213 -14.82 -0.69 -6.51
CA PHE A 213 -13.87 0.24 -7.13
C PHE A 213 -13.30 -0.23 -8.47
N ASN A 214 -13.63 -1.43 -8.98
CA ASN A 214 -13.04 -1.96 -10.21
C ASN A 214 -13.09 -0.98 -11.39
N SER A 215 -14.24 -0.32 -11.59
CA SER A 215 -14.40 0.68 -12.66
C SER A 215 -13.53 1.91 -12.42
N ALA A 216 -13.42 2.38 -11.18
CA ALA A 216 -12.57 3.50 -10.81
C ALA A 216 -11.08 3.15 -10.96
N ALA A 217 -10.67 1.94 -10.53
CA ALA A 217 -9.30 1.46 -10.67
C ALA A 217 -8.85 1.38 -12.15
N GLY A 218 -9.76 1.01 -13.07
CA GLY A 218 -9.50 1.06 -14.51
C GLY A 218 -9.27 2.47 -15.07
N ARG A 219 -9.55 3.50 -14.29
CA ARG A 219 -9.33 4.92 -14.60
C ARG A 219 -8.22 5.57 -13.78
N ALA A 220 -7.40 4.77 -13.11
CA ALA A 220 -6.29 5.29 -12.32
C ALA A 220 -5.17 5.82 -13.22
N VAL A 221 -4.57 6.94 -12.82
CA VAL A 221 -3.30 7.42 -13.38
C VAL A 221 -2.14 6.66 -12.75
N LEU A 222 -2.23 6.39 -11.46
CA LEU A 222 -1.24 5.64 -10.72
C LEU A 222 -1.91 4.78 -9.65
N VAL A 223 -1.55 3.50 -9.63
CA VAL A 223 -1.77 2.58 -8.51
C VAL A 223 -0.42 2.11 -8.03
N HIS A 224 -0.13 2.19 -6.75
CA HIS A 224 1.15 1.76 -6.23
C HIS A 224 1.06 1.06 -4.88
N SER A 225 2.12 0.33 -4.54
CA SER A 225 2.31 -0.33 -3.26
C SER A 225 3.63 0.08 -2.62
N ARG A 226 3.77 -0.18 -1.31
CA ARG A 226 5.01 -0.04 -0.57
C ARG A 226 5.60 -1.42 -0.29
N CYS A 227 6.90 -1.56 -0.55
CA CYS A 227 7.67 -2.73 -0.18
C CYS A 227 8.75 -2.32 0.82
N PHE A 228 8.75 -2.99 1.96
CA PHE A 228 9.79 -2.88 2.99
C PHE A 228 10.73 -4.07 2.81
N GLY A 229 11.83 -3.85 2.11
CA GLY A 229 12.74 -4.89 1.76
C GLY A 229 13.10 -4.93 0.28
N GLU A 230 13.20 -6.13 -0.30
CA GLU A 230 13.44 -6.30 -1.73
C GLU A 230 12.13 -6.59 -2.45
N PRO A 231 11.78 -5.80 -3.47
CA PRO A 231 10.62 -6.09 -4.31
C PRO A 231 10.81 -7.37 -5.14
N GLU A 232 9.73 -7.89 -5.69
CA GLU A 232 9.81 -9.02 -6.63
C GLU A 232 10.73 -8.68 -7.82
N PRO A 233 11.50 -9.68 -8.32
CA PRO A 233 12.24 -9.50 -9.54
C PRO A 233 11.33 -9.11 -10.71
N GLY A 234 11.71 -8.03 -11.41
CA GLY A 234 10.92 -7.51 -12.55
C GLY A 234 9.77 -6.57 -12.16
N ALA A 235 9.60 -6.23 -10.87
CA ALA A 235 8.64 -5.21 -10.46
C ALA A 235 8.92 -3.86 -11.15
N ASP A 236 7.88 -3.18 -11.61
CA ASP A 236 7.99 -1.80 -12.09
C ASP A 236 8.15 -0.88 -10.88
N LEU A 237 9.28 -0.18 -10.80
CA LEU A 237 9.62 0.64 -9.65
C LEU A 237 9.40 2.11 -9.98
N ILE A 238 8.70 2.83 -9.10
CA ILE A 238 8.57 4.29 -9.15
C ILE A 238 9.83 4.92 -8.58
N GLY A 239 10.29 4.43 -7.42
CA GLY A 239 11.45 4.96 -6.74
C GLY A 239 11.63 4.36 -5.35
N ARG A 240 12.59 4.93 -4.61
CA ARG A 240 12.89 4.55 -3.23
C ARG A 240 13.02 5.81 -2.36
N GLU A 241 12.40 5.76 -1.21
CA GLU A 241 12.55 6.77 -0.17
C GLU A 241 13.05 6.10 1.11
N GLY A 242 14.31 6.32 1.45
CA GLY A 242 14.97 5.60 2.54
C GLY A 242 14.91 4.08 2.33
N ASP A 243 14.26 3.39 3.25
CA ASP A 243 14.10 1.92 3.23
C ASP A 243 12.83 1.47 2.48
N VAL A 244 11.98 2.39 2.07
CA VAL A 244 10.71 2.09 1.40
C VAL A 244 10.90 2.10 -0.10
N VAL A 245 10.50 1.03 -0.78
CA VAL A 245 10.42 0.93 -2.24
C VAL A 245 8.98 1.11 -2.67
N TYR A 246 8.74 2.03 -3.61
CA TYR A 246 7.43 2.22 -4.23
C TYR A 246 7.35 1.42 -5.51
N CYS A 247 6.44 0.44 -5.54
CA CYS A 247 6.19 -0.43 -6.70
C CYS A 247 4.95 0.04 -7.44
N ASN A 248 5.02 0.07 -8.76
CA ASN A 248 3.95 0.51 -9.64
C ASN A 248 3.07 -0.69 -10.03
N GLU A 249 1.82 -0.63 -9.65
CA GLU A 249 0.84 -1.69 -9.92
C GLU A 249 -0.20 -1.27 -10.97
N THR A 250 -0.07 -0.09 -11.57
CA THR A 250 -1.09 0.52 -12.45
C THR A 250 -1.49 -0.40 -13.60
N ALA A 251 -0.52 -1.07 -14.24
CA ALA A 251 -0.77 -1.97 -15.37
C ALA A 251 -1.65 -3.19 -15.03
N ARG A 252 -1.84 -3.48 -13.75
CA ARG A 252 -2.74 -4.55 -13.29
C ARG A 252 -4.21 -4.15 -13.36
N TYR A 253 -4.50 -2.85 -13.30
CA TYR A 253 -5.84 -2.29 -13.17
C TYR A 253 -6.29 -1.48 -14.38
N ALA A 254 -5.41 -0.69 -14.97
CA ALA A 254 -5.71 0.27 -16.01
C ALA A 254 -4.88 0.03 -17.27
N ASP A 255 -5.34 0.59 -18.39
CA ASP A 255 -4.49 0.72 -19.58
C ASP A 255 -3.45 1.80 -19.33
N VAL A 256 -2.20 1.50 -19.70
CA VAL A 256 -1.04 2.32 -19.36
C VAL A 256 -0.23 2.73 -20.57
N ARG A 257 0.50 3.82 -20.39
CA ARG A 257 1.63 4.23 -21.25
C ARG A 257 2.89 4.35 -20.41
N ARG A 258 4.04 4.26 -21.04
CA ARG A 258 5.30 4.66 -20.42
C ARG A 258 5.64 6.07 -20.89
N LEU A 259 5.48 7.03 -19.99
CA LEU A 259 5.81 8.43 -20.23
C LEU A 259 7.27 8.68 -19.86
N THR A 260 8.05 9.22 -20.79
CA THR A 260 9.46 9.58 -20.58
C THR A 260 9.64 11.09 -20.57
N VAL A 261 10.53 11.59 -19.71
CA VAL A 261 10.83 13.00 -19.52
C VAL A 261 12.33 13.19 -19.56
N ARG A 262 12.79 14.17 -20.35
CA ARG A 262 14.18 14.60 -20.38
C ARG A 262 14.29 15.98 -19.74
N VAL A 263 15.10 16.09 -18.71
CA VAL A 263 15.38 17.37 -18.03
C VAL A 263 16.76 17.87 -18.42
N THR A 264 16.82 19.12 -18.86
CA THR A 264 18.06 19.82 -19.24
C THR A 264 18.20 21.13 -18.46
N ASP A 265 19.39 21.65 -18.37
CA ASP A 265 19.63 23.03 -17.97
C ASP A 265 19.43 24.00 -19.17
N GLU A 266 19.59 25.29 -18.95
CA GLU A 266 19.47 26.36 -19.97
C GLU A 266 20.48 26.23 -21.10
N ASN A 267 21.59 25.50 -20.93
CA ASN A 267 22.59 25.22 -21.95
C ASN A 267 22.32 23.91 -22.70
N GLY A 268 21.20 23.22 -22.43
CA GLY A 268 20.85 21.94 -23.03
C GLY A 268 21.61 20.75 -22.45
N MET A 269 22.38 20.92 -21.36
CA MET A 269 23.08 19.86 -20.68
C MET A 269 22.11 19.03 -19.81
N SER A 270 22.36 17.74 -19.71
CA SER A 270 21.51 16.83 -18.93
C SER A 270 21.48 17.19 -17.43
N ALA A 271 20.30 17.36 -16.86
CA ALA A 271 20.11 17.67 -15.45
C ALA A 271 19.89 16.39 -14.65
N ALA A 272 20.99 15.69 -14.30
CA ALA A 272 20.94 14.50 -13.46
C ALA A 272 20.49 14.83 -12.03
N GLY A 273 19.71 13.94 -11.39
CA GLY A 273 19.24 14.10 -10.01
C GLY A 273 18.13 15.16 -9.83
N ALA A 274 17.53 15.66 -10.91
CA ALA A 274 16.37 16.53 -10.83
C ALA A 274 15.12 15.70 -10.48
N ASN A 275 14.27 16.21 -9.58
CA ASN A 275 12.98 15.59 -9.29
C ASN A 275 11.97 15.99 -10.36
N VAL A 276 11.25 15.00 -10.89
CA VAL A 276 10.13 15.19 -11.80
C VAL A 276 8.86 14.70 -11.11
N ASP A 277 7.97 15.63 -10.81
CA ASP A 277 6.66 15.35 -10.23
C ASP A 277 5.66 15.10 -11.36
N PHE A 278 4.98 13.96 -11.32
CA PHE A 278 3.87 13.60 -12.20
C PHE A 278 2.57 13.93 -11.45
N CYS A 279 1.98 15.09 -11.75
CA CYS A 279 0.88 15.63 -10.98
C CYS A 279 -0.48 15.39 -11.63
N VAL A 280 -1.48 15.09 -10.82
CA VAL A 280 -2.91 15.11 -11.16
C VAL A 280 -3.58 16.28 -10.45
N LEU A 281 -4.64 16.85 -11.05
CA LEU A 281 -5.49 17.83 -10.38
C LEU A 281 -6.51 17.09 -9.51
N ASN A 282 -6.52 17.40 -8.21
CA ASN A 282 -7.45 16.79 -7.26
C ASN A 282 -7.61 17.75 -6.07
N ASN A 283 -8.83 17.92 -5.54
CA ASN A 283 -9.12 18.88 -4.47
C ASN A 283 -8.58 20.31 -4.75
N CYS A 284 -8.72 20.77 -5.99
CA CYS A 284 -8.24 22.08 -6.45
C CYS A 284 -6.72 22.30 -6.31
N GLU A 285 -5.92 21.24 -6.21
CA GLU A 285 -4.46 21.31 -6.17
C GLU A 285 -3.80 20.34 -7.16
N TRP A 286 -2.58 20.69 -7.59
CA TRP A 286 -1.73 19.80 -8.37
C TRP A 286 -0.98 18.86 -7.43
N TYR A 287 -1.53 17.68 -7.21
CA TYR A 287 -0.98 16.67 -6.34
C TYR A 287 0.05 15.80 -7.10
N PRO A 288 1.30 15.67 -6.63
CA PRO A 288 2.29 14.78 -7.22
C PRO A 288 1.91 13.32 -6.91
N ALA A 289 1.30 12.64 -7.89
CA ALA A 289 0.97 11.22 -7.74
C ALA A 289 2.25 10.36 -7.65
N ALA A 290 3.31 10.75 -8.36
CA ALA A 290 4.65 10.19 -8.23
C ALA A 290 5.71 11.28 -8.43
N THR A 291 6.86 11.11 -7.75
CA THR A 291 8.08 11.86 -8.00
C THR A 291 9.17 10.89 -8.42
N VAL A 292 9.76 11.11 -9.60
CA VAL A 292 10.85 10.29 -10.13
C VAL A 292 12.09 11.16 -10.31
N GLN A 293 13.24 10.69 -9.83
CA GLN A 293 14.50 11.39 -10.00
C GLN A 293 15.13 11.04 -11.35
N THR A 294 15.66 12.05 -12.05
CA THR A 294 16.37 11.83 -13.31
C THR A 294 17.69 11.08 -13.11
N ASP A 295 17.98 10.19 -14.03
CA ASP A 295 19.25 9.46 -14.10
C ASP A 295 20.44 10.35 -14.57
N ALA A 296 21.61 9.75 -14.74
CA ALA A 296 22.82 10.45 -15.20
C ALA A 296 22.68 11.09 -16.60
N SER A 297 21.73 10.63 -17.41
CA SER A 297 21.42 11.20 -18.73
C SER A 297 20.33 12.26 -18.70
N GLY A 298 19.83 12.61 -17.50
CA GLY A 298 18.74 13.57 -17.32
C GLY A 298 17.36 12.98 -17.65
N MET A 299 17.22 11.66 -17.70
CA MET A 299 15.97 10.98 -18.03
C MET A 299 15.23 10.50 -16.79
N ALA A 300 13.93 10.72 -16.76
CA ALA A 300 12.97 10.09 -15.83
C ALA A 300 11.86 9.40 -16.63
N ALA A 301 11.27 8.35 -16.10
CA ALA A 301 10.16 7.67 -16.75
C ALA A 301 9.18 7.08 -15.72
N LEU A 302 7.90 7.11 -16.05
CA LEU A 302 6.83 6.53 -15.24
C LEU A 302 5.87 5.76 -16.13
N THR A 303 5.51 4.54 -15.75
CA THR A 303 4.35 3.84 -16.31
C THR A 303 3.10 4.39 -15.65
N CYS A 304 2.17 4.97 -16.41
CA CYS A 304 0.98 5.64 -15.87
C CYS A 304 -0.25 5.40 -16.75
N GLY A 305 -1.44 5.59 -16.18
CA GLY A 305 -2.70 5.53 -16.91
C GLY A 305 -2.83 6.60 -17.97
N LEU A 306 -3.80 6.41 -18.89
CA LEU A 306 -4.01 7.26 -20.07
C LEU A 306 -4.82 8.53 -19.72
N GLY A 307 -4.27 9.37 -18.85
CA GLY A 307 -4.83 10.65 -18.44
C GLY A 307 -3.88 11.82 -18.69
N SER A 308 -4.43 13.04 -18.67
CA SER A 308 -3.63 14.26 -18.68
C SER A 308 -2.82 14.38 -17.39
N LEU A 309 -1.60 14.89 -17.49
CA LEU A 309 -0.69 15.13 -16.36
C LEU A 309 -0.10 16.54 -16.47
N ARG A 310 0.17 17.15 -15.33
CA ARG A 310 1.13 18.24 -15.22
C ARG A 310 2.47 17.68 -14.74
N LEU A 311 3.51 17.88 -15.53
CA LEU A 311 4.87 17.59 -15.13
C LEU A 311 5.47 18.84 -14.50
N LEU A 312 6.12 18.67 -13.35
CA LEU A 312 6.82 19.74 -12.66
C LEU A 312 8.22 19.25 -12.28
N THR A 313 9.25 19.95 -12.73
CA THR A 313 10.61 19.63 -12.31
C THR A 313 11.21 20.76 -11.51
N ARG A 314 12.03 20.41 -10.50
CA ARG A 314 12.73 21.37 -9.64
C ARG A 314 14.14 20.88 -9.33
N ARG A 315 15.11 21.79 -9.41
CA ARG A 315 16.48 21.54 -9.00
C ARG A 315 17.18 22.88 -8.72
N ASP A 316 17.86 22.98 -7.60
CA ASP A 316 18.73 24.13 -7.25
C ASP A 316 18.04 25.52 -7.40
N GLY A 317 16.74 25.59 -7.04
CA GLY A 317 15.95 26.81 -7.15
C GLY A 317 15.42 27.13 -8.55
N LEU A 318 15.78 26.33 -9.55
CA LEU A 318 15.21 26.38 -10.91
C LEU A 318 14.01 25.43 -11.03
N CYS A 319 13.09 25.73 -11.94
CA CYS A 319 11.94 24.88 -12.20
C CYS A 319 11.51 24.95 -13.66
N CYS A 320 10.74 23.97 -14.08
CA CYS A 320 10.03 23.96 -15.36
C CYS A 320 8.78 23.12 -15.23
N GLU A 321 7.76 23.40 -16.02
CA GLU A 321 6.54 22.63 -16.07
C GLU A 321 6.03 22.42 -17.51
N ALA A 322 5.27 21.34 -17.70
CA ALA A 322 4.55 21.11 -18.95
C ALA A 322 3.24 20.37 -18.66
N PHE A 323 2.24 20.59 -19.50
CA PHE A 323 1.02 19.80 -19.54
C PHE A 323 1.16 18.73 -20.63
N VAL A 324 0.70 17.52 -20.31
CA VAL A 324 0.88 16.34 -21.16
C VAL A 324 -0.49 15.72 -21.42
N SER A 325 -0.83 15.54 -22.69
CA SER A 325 -2.06 14.86 -23.10
C SER A 325 -2.01 13.34 -22.86
N PRO A 326 -3.15 12.63 -22.89
CA PRO A 326 -3.19 11.17 -22.77
C PRO A 326 -2.36 10.40 -23.81
N GLU A 327 -2.18 10.95 -24.99
CA GLU A 327 -1.52 10.33 -26.14
C GLU A 327 0.01 10.50 -26.11
N GLU A 328 0.51 11.46 -25.33
CA GLU A 328 1.94 11.77 -25.26
C GLU A 328 2.70 10.67 -24.53
N THR A 329 3.76 10.15 -25.17
CA THR A 329 4.66 9.13 -24.58
C THR A 329 6.06 9.69 -24.31
N GLY A 330 6.38 10.87 -24.87
CA GLY A 330 7.66 11.51 -24.72
C GLY A 330 8.73 11.08 -25.74
N PRO A 331 9.98 11.49 -25.55
CA PRO A 331 10.44 12.24 -24.36
C PRO A 331 9.93 13.69 -24.32
N VAL A 332 9.22 14.03 -23.27
CA VAL A 332 8.88 15.43 -22.98
C VAL A 332 10.12 16.14 -22.47
N VAL A 333 10.51 17.22 -23.13
CA VAL A 333 11.72 17.96 -22.74
C VAL A 333 11.36 19.12 -21.80
N LEU A 334 11.94 19.13 -20.62
CA LEU A 334 11.80 20.18 -19.61
C LEU A 334 13.15 20.87 -19.42
N THR A 335 13.23 22.17 -19.71
CA THR A 335 14.45 22.97 -19.53
C THR A 335 14.34 23.77 -18.24
N LEU A 336 15.20 23.48 -17.27
CA LEU A 336 15.26 24.20 -15.99
C LEU A 336 15.60 25.67 -16.22
N GLY A 337 14.81 26.56 -15.65
CA GLY A 337 15.00 28.00 -15.73
C GLY A 337 14.45 28.68 -14.47
N LYS A 338 14.64 30.00 -14.40
CA LYS A 338 14.02 30.81 -13.36
C LYS A 338 12.49 30.75 -13.56
N ARG A 339 11.74 30.63 -12.47
CA ARG A 339 10.29 30.63 -12.53
C ARG A 339 9.80 31.87 -13.28
N ALA A 340 9.03 31.66 -14.33
CA ALA A 340 8.36 32.75 -15.03
C ALA A 340 7.37 33.45 -14.07
N PRO A 341 7.20 34.78 -14.19
CA PRO A 341 6.13 35.46 -13.45
C PRO A 341 4.77 34.85 -13.83
N ALA A 342 3.82 34.92 -12.89
CA ALA A 342 2.47 34.46 -13.16
C ALA A 342 1.91 35.21 -14.41
N PRO A 343 1.22 34.50 -15.33
CA PRO A 343 0.64 35.16 -16.51
C PRO A 343 -0.43 36.14 -16.09
N ASP A 344 -0.52 37.28 -16.80
CA ASP A 344 -1.51 38.33 -16.56
C ASP A 344 -2.94 37.90 -16.94
N ARG A 345 -3.08 36.75 -17.59
CA ARG A 345 -4.37 36.21 -18.05
C ARG A 345 -4.54 34.76 -17.61
N TRP A 346 -5.78 34.42 -17.25
CA TRP A 346 -6.20 33.03 -17.07
C TRP A 346 -6.30 32.36 -18.44
N GLU A 347 -5.60 31.26 -18.62
CA GLU A 347 -5.72 30.41 -19.78
C GLU A 347 -6.47 29.14 -19.39
N PRO A 348 -7.45 28.69 -20.17
CA PRO A 348 -8.14 27.43 -19.91
C PRO A 348 -7.16 26.27 -20.13
N ILE A 349 -7.19 25.30 -19.23
CA ILE A 349 -6.44 24.05 -19.35
C ILE A 349 -7.46 22.94 -19.58
N GLU A 350 -7.30 22.19 -20.67
CA GLU A 350 -8.11 21.02 -20.93
C GLU A 350 -7.46 19.79 -20.28
N LEU A 351 -8.19 19.15 -19.37
CA LEU A 351 -7.75 17.95 -18.67
C LEU A 351 -8.64 16.77 -19.04
N THR A 352 -8.02 15.68 -19.45
CA THR A 352 -8.70 14.42 -19.76
C THR A 352 -8.36 13.39 -18.69
N ALA A 353 -9.36 12.93 -17.95
CA ALA A 353 -9.20 11.78 -17.06
C ALA A 353 -9.05 10.49 -17.87
N PRO A 354 -8.35 9.45 -17.36
CA PRO A 354 -8.27 8.16 -18.04
C PRO A 354 -9.67 7.62 -18.35
N ARG A 355 -9.88 7.21 -19.59
CA ARG A 355 -11.09 6.47 -19.98
C ARG A 355 -10.96 5.08 -19.37
N GLY A 356 -12.02 4.59 -18.72
CA GLY A 356 -12.05 3.22 -18.24
C GLY A 356 -11.96 2.27 -19.45
N GLY A 357 -11.01 1.36 -19.41
CA GLY A 357 -10.93 0.23 -20.32
C GLY A 357 -11.92 -0.88 -19.92
N ALA A 358 -11.73 -2.08 -20.44
CA ALA A 358 -12.44 -3.26 -19.94
C ALA A 358 -12.17 -3.41 -18.43
N VAL A 359 -13.23 -3.54 -17.65
CA VAL A 359 -13.10 -3.74 -16.19
C VAL A 359 -12.31 -5.03 -15.97
N ARG A 360 -11.10 -4.90 -15.40
CA ARG A 360 -10.25 -6.04 -15.05
C ARG A 360 -10.75 -6.61 -13.73
N GLY A 361 -11.08 -7.90 -13.73
CA GLY A 361 -11.59 -8.57 -12.55
C GLY A 361 -12.40 -9.81 -12.88
N ALA A 362 -12.76 -10.57 -11.86
CA ALA A 362 -13.55 -11.77 -12.00
C ALA A 362 -15.02 -11.45 -12.34
N VAL A 363 -15.58 -12.24 -13.23
CA VAL A 363 -17.01 -12.25 -13.52
C VAL A 363 -17.65 -13.38 -12.70
N PRO A 364 -18.41 -13.09 -11.62
CA PRO A 364 -18.96 -14.13 -10.77
C PRO A 364 -20.04 -14.93 -11.50
N THR A 365 -20.09 -16.21 -11.22
CA THR A 365 -21.18 -17.11 -11.62
C THR A 365 -22.48 -16.72 -10.91
N GLU A 366 -23.62 -17.24 -11.35
CA GLU A 366 -24.91 -16.97 -10.72
C GLU A 366 -24.95 -17.34 -9.21
N PRO A 367 -24.49 -18.55 -8.78
CA PRO A 367 -24.40 -18.86 -7.34
C PRO A 367 -23.48 -17.92 -6.55
N GLN A 368 -22.40 -17.42 -7.16
CA GLN A 368 -21.51 -16.47 -6.53
C GLN A 368 -22.16 -15.08 -6.40
N ARG A 369 -22.98 -14.65 -7.38
CA ARG A 369 -23.77 -13.42 -7.26
C ARG A 369 -24.80 -13.51 -6.12
N ASP A 370 -25.48 -14.64 -5.99
CA ASP A 370 -26.43 -14.87 -4.89
C ASP A 370 -25.74 -14.87 -3.52
N LEU A 371 -24.52 -15.45 -3.46
CA LEU A 371 -23.70 -15.40 -2.26
C LEU A 371 -23.28 -13.96 -1.94
N GLN A 372 -22.83 -13.20 -2.94
CA GLN A 372 -22.44 -11.81 -2.82
C GLN A 372 -23.56 -10.94 -2.25
N GLU A 373 -24.78 -11.08 -2.76
CA GLU A 373 -25.92 -10.33 -2.25
C GLU A 373 -26.26 -10.67 -0.79
N ARG A 374 -26.09 -11.93 -0.38
CA ARG A 374 -26.28 -12.32 1.03
C ARG A 374 -25.22 -11.70 1.94
N LEU A 375 -23.94 -11.74 1.51
CA LEU A 375 -22.82 -11.17 2.24
C LEU A 375 -22.97 -9.65 2.40
N LEU A 376 -23.35 -8.95 1.34
CA LEU A 376 -23.58 -7.50 1.39
C LEU A 376 -24.74 -7.13 2.31
N ARG A 377 -25.86 -7.85 2.25
CA ARG A 377 -26.99 -7.62 3.19
C ARG A 377 -26.57 -7.81 4.64
N GLN A 378 -25.79 -8.83 4.93
CA GLN A 378 -25.28 -9.07 6.28
C GLN A 378 -24.30 -7.98 6.73
N TYR A 379 -23.39 -7.55 5.84
CA TYR A 379 -22.44 -6.47 6.10
C TYR A 379 -23.16 -5.14 6.40
N MET A 380 -24.15 -4.77 5.59
CA MET A 380 -24.94 -3.55 5.82
C MET A 380 -25.69 -3.61 7.15
N HIS A 381 -26.31 -4.74 7.47
CA HIS A 381 -26.98 -4.92 8.75
C HIS A 381 -26.02 -4.82 9.95
N ASN A 382 -24.83 -5.41 9.87
CA ASN A 382 -23.82 -5.33 10.90
C ASN A 382 -23.29 -3.89 11.07
N THR A 383 -23.12 -3.15 9.97
CA THR A 383 -22.69 -1.75 9.97
C THR A 383 -23.72 -0.85 10.61
N GLU A 384 -24.99 -0.99 10.30
CA GLU A 384 -26.11 -0.26 10.91
C GLU A 384 -26.20 -0.53 12.41
N ASN A 385 -26.10 -1.79 12.81
CA ASN A 385 -26.13 -2.19 14.22
C ASN A 385 -24.91 -1.64 15.00
N ALA A 386 -23.72 -1.67 14.39
CA ALA A 386 -22.50 -1.12 15.00
C ALA A 386 -22.63 0.40 15.23
N VAL A 387 -23.16 1.14 14.26
CA VAL A 387 -23.43 2.59 14.40
C VAL A 387 -24.47 2.84 15.50
N THR A 388 -25.56 2.09 15.52
CA THR A 388 -26.64 2.23 16.53
C THR A 388 -26.13 1.93 17.95
N MET A 389 -25.35 0.87 18.12
CA MET A 389 -24.75 0.52 19.43
C MET A 389 -23.78 1.60 19.92
N ARG A 390 -22.99 2.21 19.04
CA ARG A 390 -22.06 3.29 19.40
C ARG A 390 -22.80 4.56 19.80
N LEU A 391 -23.82 4.95 19.06
CA LEU A 391 -24.67 6.09 19.42
C LEU A 391 -25.32 5.87 20.79
N SER A 392 -25.80 4.66 21.07
CA SER A 392 -26.38 4.34 22.37
C SER A 392 -25.36 4.39 23.52
N THR A 393 -24.11 3.98 23.26
CA THR A 393 -23.01 4.05 24.23
C THR A 393 -22.59 5.50 24.49
N ILE A 394 -22.43 6.31 23.44
CA ILE A 394 -22.12 7.74 23.56
C ILE A 394 -23.21 8.46 24.34
N LEU A 395 -24.49 8.21 24.04
CA LEU A 395 -25.62 8.81 24.73
C LEU A 395 -25.69 8.40 26.22
N LYS A 396 -25.29 7.17 26.55
CA LYS A 396 -25.18 6.73 27.96
C LYS A 396 -24.05 7.43 28.70
N THR A 397 -22.92 7.64 28.06
CA THR A 397 -21.74 8.32 28.63
C THR A 397 -22.06 9.81 28.88
N ILE A 398 -22.77 10.46 27.96
CA ILE A 398 -23.18 11.89 28.13
C ILE A 398 -24.22 12.05 29.24
N LYS A 399 -25.02 11.03 29.56
CA LYS A 399 -26.06 11.07 30.60
C LYS A 399 -25.57 10.71 32.00
N GLN A 400 -24.31 10.33 32.18
CA GLN A 400 -23.72 10.18 33.51
C GLN A 400 -23.35 11.57 34.05
N PRO A 401 -23.91 12.02 35.19
CA PRO A 401 -23.47 13.26 35.79
C PRO A 401 -22.00 13.17 36.20
N LEU A 402 -21.27 14.27 35.99
CA LEU A 402 -19.90 14.47 36.45
C LEU A 402 -19.80 14.33 37.96
#